data_2edaca79916619422927a8a7d892c9ae
#
_entry.id   2edaca79916619422927a8a7d892c9ae
#
_cell.length_a   1.000
_cell.length_b   1.000
_cell.length_c   1.000
_cell.angle_alpha   90.00
_cell.angle_beta   90.00
_cell.angle_gamma   90.00
#
_symmetry.space_group_name_H-M   'P 1'
#
loop_
_entity.id
_entity.type
_entity.pdbx_description
1 polymer ?
#
loop_
_entity_poly.entity_id
_entity_poly.type
_entity_poly.pdbx_seq_one_letter_code
_entity_poly.pdbx_strand_id
1 'polypeptide(L)'
;MSAGEAPVDFYFEFSSPYGYIASQLAEEVEKRIGRPMQWRPILLGPVFKITGQAPLVEVPMKGEYSKRDFSRSARLHKVAYAHPEKFPVGTVSALRAFYWLDDKDPAQARTLAKALYKAYFTQGRDISAPQVVVEIARSVGVDGAALATALEDPAVKERAKREVDAAIAAGVFGSPFVVVDGEPFWGVDRIPMFEDWVRTGGW
;
A
#
# COMPACT_ATOMS: atom_id res chain seq x y z
N MET A 1 -22.03 11.64 -17.79
CA MET A 1 -21.31 10.75 -16.86
C MET A 1 -21.83 9.36 -17.16
N SER A 2 -21.04 8.51 -17.82
CA SER A 2 -21.40 7.13 -18.13
C SER A 2 -21.56 6.34 -16.82
N ALA A 3 -22.51 5.42 -16.77
CA ALA A 3 -22.78 4.54 -15.64
C ALA A 3 -21.47 3.83 -15.22
N GLY A 4 -21.19 3.89 -13.93
CA GLY A 4 -19.91 3.61 -13.28
C GLY A 4 -19.18 2.37 -13.77
N GLU A 5 -18.06 2.62 -14.40
CA GLU A 5 -17.01 1.62 -14.49
C GLU A 5 -16.56 1.26 -13.05
N ALA A 6 -16.32 -0.02 -12.81
CA ALA A 6 -15.89 -0.50 -11.49
C ALA A 6 -14.61 0.23 -11.02
N PRO A 7 -14.45 0.47 -9.72
CA PRO A 7 -13.20 1.05 -9.22
C PRO A 7 -12.00 0.17 -9.59
N VAL A 8 -10.85 0.81 -9.72
CA VAL A 8 -9.58 0.10 -9.95
C VAL A 8 -9.05 -0.37 -8.61
N ASP A 9 -8.73 -1.65 -8.47
CA ASP A 9 -8.12 -2.16 -7.24
C ASP A 9 -6.63 -1.79 -7.18
N PHE A 10 -6.23 -1.10 -6.11
CA PHE A 10 -4.86 -0.71 -5.84
C PHE A 10 -4.34 -1.41 -4.58
N TYR A 11 -3.57 -2.48 -4.78
CA TYR A 11 -2.96 -3.23 -3.69
C TYR A 11 -1.57 -2.69 -3.36
N PHE A 12 -1.31 -2.54 -2.06
CA PHE A 12 -0.04 -2.03 -1.58
C PHE A 12 0.34 -2.62 -0.21
N GLU A 13 1.61 -2.56 0.14
CA GLU A 13 2.15 -3.01 1.43
C GLU A 13 2.92 -1.86 2.07
N PHE A 14 2.64 -1.55 3.34
CA PHE A 14 3.17 -0.38 4.04
C PHE A 14 4.70 -0.38 4.20
N SER A 15 5.36 -1.53 4.11
CA SER A 15 6.83 -1.63 4.09
C SER A 15 7.42 -1.63 2.67
N SER A 16 6.60 -1.44 1.63
CA SER A 16 7.07 -1.40 0.23
C SER A 16 7.43 0.02 -0.21
N PRO A 17 8.72 0.31 -0.55
CA PRO A 17 9.11 1.61 -1.11
C PRO A 17 8.40 1.94 -2.42
N TYR A 18 8.21 0.95 -3.29
CA TYR A 18 7.47 1.16 -4.54
C TYR A 18 5.97 1.36 -4.30
N GLY A 19 5.39 0.67 -3.28
CA GLY A 19 4.02 0.92 -2.84
C GLY A 19 3.86 2.34 -2.29
N TYR A 20 4.84 2.82 -1.52
CA TYR A 20 4.88 4.21 -1.07
C TYR A 20 4.88 5.19 -2.24
N ILE A 21 5.79 5.03 -3.22
CA ILE A 21 5.87 5.92 -4.38
C ILE A 21 4.53 5.92 -5.12
N ALA A 22 3.97 4.74 -5.41
CA ALA A 22 2.69 4.63 -6.10
C ALA A 22 1.54 5.31 -5.33
N SER A 23 1.51 5.19 -4.00
CA SER A 23 0.50 5.86 -3.16
C SER A 23 0.53 7.38 -3.25
N GLN A 24 1.71 7.96 -3.50
CA GLN A 24 1.86 9.41 -3.70
C GLN A 24 1.36 9.85 -5.10
N LEU A 25 1.35 8.95 -6.07
CA LEU A 25 0.89 9.20 -7.44
C LEU A 25 -0.60 8.91 -7.61
N ALA A 26 -1.21 8.14 -6.71
CA ALA A 26 -2.54 7.55 -6.90
C ALA A 26 -3.63 8.59 -7.25
N GLU A 27 -3.69 9.74 -6.57
CA GLU A 27 -4.70 10.76 -6.83
C GLU A 27 -4.56 11.40 -8.23
N GLU A 28 -3.32 11.60 -8.69
CA GLU A 28 -3.08 12.10 -10.04
C GLU A 28 -3.38 11.03 -11.10
N VAL A 29 -3.12 9.78 -10.79
CA VAL A 29 -3.52 8.64 -11.61
C VAL A 29 -5.03 8.57 -11.73
N GLU A 30 -5.77 8.60 -10.62
CA GLU A 30 -7.25 8.63 -10.60
C GLU A 30 -7.81 9.74 -11.51
N LYS A 31 -7.23 10.94 -11.44
CA LYS A 31 -7.64 12.06 -12.29
C LYS A 31 -7.39 11.79 -13.78
N ARG A 32 -6.22 11.20 -14.12
CA ARG A 32 -5.86 10.92 -15.51
C ARG A 32 -6.69 9.81 -16.13
N ILE A 33 -7.00 8.77 -15.37
CA ILE A 33 -7.81 7.64 -15.85
C ILE A 33 -9.32 7.89 -15.72
N GLY A 34 -9.75 8.90 -14.96
CA GLY A 34 -11.17 9.22 -14.72
C GLY A 34 -11.91 8.18 -13.86
N ARG A 35 -11.19 7.27 -13.18
CA ARG A 35 -11.78 6.20 -12.36
C ARG A 35 -11.19 6.22 -10.94
N PRO A 36 -12.00 6.01 -9.89
CA PRO A 36 -11.50 5.93 -8.51
C PRO A 36 -10.69 4.65 -8.30
N MET A 37 -9.68 4.72 -7.45
CA MET A 37 -8.91 3.56 -7.01
C MET A 37 -9.41 3.11 -5.63
N GLN A 38 -9.72 1.82 -5.49
CA GLN A 38 -9.99 1.19 -4.21
C GLN A 38 -8.67 0.79 -3.58
N TRP A 39 -8.32 1.41 -2.47
CA TRP A 39 -7.06 1.14 -1.76
C TRP A 39 -7.18 -0.14 -0.93
N ARG A 40 -6.25 -1.06 -1.15
CA ARG A 40 -6.25 -2.40 -0.54
C ARG A 40 -4.87 -2.74 0.01
N PRO A 41 -4.55 -2.33 1.25
CA PRO A 41 -3.29 -2.77 1.86
C PRO A 41 -3.27 -4.28 2.07
N ILE A 42 -2.10 -4.89 1.84
CA ILE A 42 -1.85 -6.33 1.99
C ILE A 42 -0.64 -6.59 2.88
N LEU A 43 -0.42 -7.86 3.21
CA LEU A 43 0.81 -8.33 3.82
C LEU A 43 1.56 -9.22 2.82
N LEU A 44 2.79 -8.87 2.49
CA LEU A 44 3.63 -9.67 1.58
C LEU A 44 4.23 -10.91 2.25
N GLY A 45 4.34 -10.94 3.58
CA GLY A 45 4.88 -12.10 4.28
C GLY A 45 4.16 -13.43 3.96
N PRO A 46 2.81 -13.51 4.00
CA PRO A 46 2.07 -14.68 3.54
C PRO A 46 2.30 -15.00 2.06
N VAL A 47 2.36 -13.99 1.21
CA VAL A 47 2.61 -14.14 -0.23
C VAL A 47 4.00 -14.76 -0.49
N PHE A 48 5.03 -14.27 0.21
CA PHE A 48 6.39 -14.81 0.08
C PHE A 48 6.49 -16.28 0.49
N LYS A 49 5.70 -16.72 1.47
CA LYS A 49 5.64 -18.14 1.85
C LYS A 49 5.08 -19.01 0.73
N ILE A 50 4.11 -18.50 -0.04
CA ILE A 50 3.48 -19.23 -1.15
C ILE A 50 4.40 -19.23 -2.37
N THR A 51 5.02 -18.09 -2.69
CA THR A 51 5.83 -17.91 -3.90
C THR A 51 7.28 -18.35 -3.74
N GLY A 52 7.72 -18.65 -2.53
CA GLY A 52 9.13 -18.95 -2.22
C GLY A 52 10.05 -17.73 -2.33
N GLN A 53 9.48 -16.51 -2.32
CA GLN A 53 10.24 -15.26 -2.41
C GLN A 53 10.64 -14.73 -1.03
N ALA A 54 11.51 -13.73 -1.05
CA ALA A 54 11.92 -12.96 0.13
C ALA A 54 11.90 -11.46 -0.21
N PRO A 55 11.93 -10.58 0.81
CA PRO A 55 12.12 -9.15 0.57
C PRO A 55 13.35 -8.91 -0.31
N LEU A 56 13.24 -8.03 -1.31
CA LEU A 56 14.31 -7.78 -2.29
C LEU A 56 15.65 -7.45 -1.63
N VAL A 57 15.63 -6.76 -0.50
CA VAL A 57 16.85 -6.38 0.24
C VAL A 57 17.59 -7.56 0.87
N GLU A 58 16.92 -8.69 1.05
CA GLU A 58 17.49 -9.93 1.60
C GLU A 58 18.00 -10.87 0.50
N VAL A 59 17.67 -10.59 -0.76
CA VAL A 59 18.11 -11.41 -1.88
C VAL A 59 19.54 -11.03 -2.29
N PRO A 60 20.51 -11.97 -2.31
CA PRO A 60 21.87 -11.69 -2.75
C PRO A 60 21.91 -10.96 -4.10
N MET A 61 22.80 -10.01 -4.25
CA MET A 61 22.98 -9.12 -5.40
C MET A 61 21.81 -8.15 -5.63
N LYS A 62 20.54 -8.59 -5.51
CA LYS A 62 19.36 -7.74 -5.70
C LYS A 62 19.19 -6.71 -4.59
N GLY A 63 19.62 -7.03 -3.36
CA GLY A 63 19.45 -6.16 -2.20
C GLY A 63 20.10 -4.79 -2.38
N GLU A 64 21.36 -4.77 -2.75
CA GLU A 64 22.09 -3.51 -2.96
C GLU A 64 21.57 -2.74 -4.20
N TYR A 65 21.19 -3.45 -5.25
CA TYR A 65 20.53 -2.83 -6.40
C TYR A 65 19.22 -2.17 -5.99
N SER A 66 18.35 -2.89 -5.26
CA SER A 66 17.03 -2.41 -4.89
C SER A 66 17.09 -1.15 -4.01
N LYS A 67 18.02 -1.06 -3.06
CA LYS A 67 18.22 0.15 -2.25
C LYS A 67 18.53 1.38 -3.09
N ARG A 68 19.37 1.21 -4.12
CA ARG A 68 19.67 2.29 -5.09
C ARG A 68 18.44 2.62 -5.94
N ASP A 69 17.71 1.60 -6.35
CA ASP A 69 16.55 1.75 -7.22
C ASP A 69 15.37 2.43 -6.50
N PHE A 70 15.12 2.12 -5.23
CA PHE A 70 14.11 2.83 -4.43
C PHE A 70 14.34 4.34 -4.43
N SER A 71 15.58 4.76 -4.15
CA SER A 71 15.95 6.18 -4.14
C SER A 71 15.88 6.82 -5.53
N ARG A 72 16.28 6.09 -6.58
CA ARG A 72 16.21 6.54 -7.96
C ARG A 72 14.76 6.71 -8.43
N SER A 73 13.91 5.73 -8.16
CA SER A 73 12.48 5.76 -8.49
C SER A 73 11.76 6.89 -7.76
N ALA A 74 12.05 7.10 -6.48
CA ALA A 74 11.49 8.21 -5.73
C ALA A 74 11.88 9.58 -6.34
N ARG A 75 13.15 9.76 -6.72
CA ARG A 75 13.60 10.99 -7.41
C ARG A 75 12.94 11.17 -8.78
N LEU A 76 12.79 10.11 -9.56
CA LEU A 76 12.11 10.14 -10.86
C LEU A 76 10.70 10.68 -10.73
N HIS A 77 9.97 10.22 -9.71
CA HIS A 77 8.59 10.63 -9.44
C HIS A 77 8.46 11.84 -8.52
N LYS A 78 9.59 12.50 -8.16
CA LYS A 78 9.64 13.67 -7.26
C LYS A 78 9.00 13.42 -5.89
N VAL A 79 9.09 12.19 -5.40
CA VAL A 79 8.61 11.75 -4.09
C VAL A 79 9.75 11.84 -3.08
N ALA A 80 9.51 12.50 -1.93
CA ALA A 80 10.49 12.55 -0.85
C ALA A 80 10.71 11.15 -0.28
N TYR A 81 11.97 10.71 -0.16
CA TYR A 81 12.31 9.37 0.30
C TYR A 81 13.60 9.37 1.11
N ALA A 82 13.53 8.75 2.28
CA ALA A 82 14.68 8.37 3.09
C ALA A 82 14.55 6.88 3.43
N HIS A 83 15.59 6.09 3.13
CA HIS A 83 15.55 4.66 3.43
C HIS A 83 15.56 4.44 4.96
N PRO A 84 14.56 3.77 5.53
CA PRO A 84 14.52 3.55 6.98
C PRO A 84 15.67 2.65 7.44
N GLU A 85 16.22 2.92 8.61
CA GLU A 85 17.28 2.09 9.21
C GLU A 85 16.77 0.67 9.47
N LYS A 86 15.58 0.56 10.06
CA LYS A 86 14.90 -0.72 10.28
C LYS A 86 14.00 -1.02 9.08
N PHE A 87 14.45 -1.91 8.20
CA PHE A 87 13.75 -2.26 6.95
C PHE A 87 14.05 -3.70 6.51
N PRO A 88 13.05 -4.49 6.06
CA PRO A 88 11.62 -4.21 6.15
C PRO A 88 11.06 -4.36 7.57
N VAL A 89 9.83 -3.89 7.80
CA VAL A 89 9.14 -4.05 9.09
C VAL A 89 7.80 -4.74 8.93
N GLY A 90 7.32 -5.37 10.00
CA GLY A 90 5.96 -5.93 10.04
C GLY A 90 4.90 -4.83 10.08
N THR A 91 3.85 -4.94 9.27
CA THR A 91 2.87 -3.86 9.07
C THR A 91 1.45 -4.25 9.46
N VAL A 92 1.31 -5.29 10.30
CA VAL A 92 0.00 -5.82 10.72
C VAL A 92 -0.87 -4.75 11.39
N SER A 93 -0.29 -3.93 12.27
CA SER A 93 -1.03 -2.86 12.96
C SER A 93 -1.47 -1.77 11.99
N ALA A 94 -0.62 -1.40 11.04
CA ALA A 94 -0.96 -0.43 9.99
C ALA A 94 -2.10 -0.96 9.08
N LEU A 95 -2.05 -2.24 8.69
CA LEU A 95 -3.09 -2.92 7.92
C LEU A 95 -4.43 -2.91 8.66
N ARG A 96 -4.44 -3.30 9.94
CA ARG A 96 -5.65 -3.32 10.77
C ARG A 96 -6.24 -1.93 10.97
N ALA A 97 -5.38 -0.94 11.23
CA ALA A 97 -5.80 0.45 11.38
C ALA A 97 -6.47 0.98 10.11
N PHE A 98 -5.91 0.65 8.95
CA PHE A 98 -6.50 1.03 7.67
C PHE A 98 -7.91 0.44 7.51
N TYR A 99 -8.08 -0.89 7.61
CA TYR A 99 -9.37 -1.52 7.39
C TYR A 99 -10.42 -1.18 8.44
N TRP A 100 -10.02 -0.98 9.70
CA TRP A 100 -10.93 -0.48 10.73
C TRP A 100 -11.48 0.91 10.39
N LEU A 101 -10.68 1.73 9.75
CA LEU A 101 -11.06 3.09 9.36
C LEU A 101 -11.79 3.09 8.02
N ASP A 102 -11.37 2.27 7.06
CA ASP A 102 -11.96 2.15 5.72
C ASP A 102 -13.44 1.74 5.77
N ASP A 103 -13.79 0.86 6.70
CA ASP A 103 -15.19 0.45 6.94
C ASP A 103 -16.09 1.60 7.45
N LYS A 104 -15.51 2.74 7.86
CA LYS A 104 -16.23 3.91 8.40
C LYS A 104 -16.08 5.16 7.55
N ASP A 105 -14.85 5.44 7.12
CA ASP A 105 -14.46 6.61 6.34
C ASP A 105 -13.27 6.27 5.44
N PRO A 106 -13.51 5.82 4.20
CA PRO A 106 -12.45 5.48 3.26
C PRO A 106 -11.50 6.65 2.94
N ALA A 107 -11.99 7.89 2.98
CA ALA A 107 -11.14 9.06 2.73
C ALA A 107 -10.14 9.28 3.88
N GLN A 108 -10.60 9.10 5.12
CA GLN A 108 -9.73 9.16 6.30
C GLN A 108 -8.77 7.98 6.34
N ALA A 109 -9.17 6.79 5.90
CA ALA A 109 -8.27 5.64 5.77
C ALA A 109 -7.12 5.91 4.79
N ARG A 110 -7.40 6.52 3.63
CA ARG A 110 -6.36 6.96 2.69
C ARG A 110 -5.43 8.01 3.30
N THR A 111 -5.98 8.96 4.05
CA THR A 111 -5.20 9.98 4.77
C THR A 111 -4.25 9.33 5.78
N LEU A 112 -4.75 8.37 6.56
CA LEU A 112 -3.94 7.59 7.49
C LEU A 112 -2.85 6.80 6.75
N ALA A 113 -3.17 6.13 5.64
CA ALA A 113 -2.20 5.37 4.86
C ALA A 113 -1.03 6.25 4.38
N LYS A 114 -1.33 7.44 3.85
CA LYS A 114 -0.31 8.41 3.44
C LYS A 114 0.54 8.89 4.61
N ALA A 115 -0.07 9.12 5.77
CA ALA A 115 0.65 9.54 6.97
C ALA A 115 1.58 8.44 7.51
N LEU A 116 1.15 7.19 7.50
CA LEU A 116 1.97 6.03 7.87
C LEU A 116 3.17 5.87 6.93
N TYR A 117 2.96 5.93 5.64
CA TYR A 117 4.02 5.90 4.65
C TYR A 117 5.02 7.06 4.81
N LYS A 118 4.53 8.28 4.99
CA LYS A 118 5.39 9.44 5.25
C LYS A 118 6.21 9.25 6.52
N ALA A 119 5.60 8.82 7.61
CA ALA A 119 6.29 8.57 8.86
C ALA A 119 7.41 7.54 8.71
N TYR A 120 7.17 6.48 7.97
CA TYR A 120 8.15 5.43 7.74
C TYR A 120 9.25 5.84 6.76
N PHE A 121 8.89 6.30 5.55
CA PHE A 121 9.84 6.56 4.46
C PHE A 121 10.42 7.99 4.40
N THR A 122 10.06 8.87 5.31
CA THR A 122 10.68 10.21 5.37
C THR A 122 11.17 10.59 6.77
N GLN A 123 10.65 9.92 7.83
CA GLN A 123 10.95 10.26 9.22
C GLN A 123 11.60 9.07 9.96
N GLY A 124 11.71 7.90 9.34
CA GLY A 124 12.31 6.69 9.92
C GLY A 124 11.53 6.13 11.12
N ARG A 125 10.24 6.46 11.28
CA ARG A 125 9.43 5.96 12.39
C ARG A 125 9.06 4.50 12.19
N ASP A 126 9.24 3.68 13.20
CA ASP A 126 8.94 2.25 13.17
C ASP A 126 7.42 1.99 13.26
N ILE A 127 6.77 1.84 12.10
CA ILE A 127 5.32 1.53 12.00
C ILE A 127 4.97 0.08 12.35
N SER A 128 5.93 -0.77 12.72
CA SER A 128 5.63 -2.10 13.26
C SER A 128 5.09 -2.03 14.69
N ALA A 129 5.40 -0.94 15.41
CA ALA A 129 4.95 -0.71 16.76
C ALA A 129 3.51 -0.15 16.77
N PRO A 130 2.54 -0.85 17.42
CA PRO A 130 1.14 -0.40 17.46
C PRO A 130 0.99 1.02 18.01
N GLN A 131 1.80 1.39 19.00
CA GLN A 131 1.79 2.72 19.63
C GLN A 131 2.14 3.82 18.60
N VAL A 132 3.12 3.57 17.73
CA VAL A 132 3.53 4.51 16.68
C VAL A 132 2.40 4.67 15.65
N VAL A 133 1.70 3.59 15.30
CA VAL A 133 0.53 3.64 14.40
C VAL A 133 -0.59 4.50 15.02
N VAL A 134 -0.88 4.32 16.32
CA VAL A 134 -1.89 5.11 17.05
C VAL A 134 -1.51 6.58 17.13
N GLU A 135 -0.24 6.91 17.39
CA GLU A 135 0.23 8.30 17.42
C GLU A 135 0.10 8.97 16.05
N ILE A 136 0.47 8.27 14.97
CA ILE A 136 0.31 8.78 13.61
C ILE A 136 -1.17 8.99 13.29
N ALA A 137 -2.04 8.06 13.66
CA ALA A 137 -3.47 8.18 13.47
C ALA A 137 -4.06 9.41 14.17
N ARG A 138 -3.65 9.67 15.42
CA ARG A 138 -4.04 10.91 16.14
C ARG A 138 -3.62 12.17 15.40
N SER A 139 -2.45 12.19 14.81
CA SER A 139 -1.94 13.37 14.07
C SER A 139 -2.76 13.71 12.83
N VAL A 140 -3.59 12.79 12.37
CA VAL A 140 -4.53 12.99 11.23
C VAL A 140 -6.00 12.98 11.66
N GLY A 141 -6.27 13.21 12.94
CA GLY A 141 -7.63 13.38 13.46
C GLY A 141 -8.38 12.10 13.80
N VAL A 142 -7.73 10.95 13.82
CA VAL A 142 -8.33 9.68 14.23
C VAL A 142 -8.35 9.57 15.76
N ASP A 143 -9.44 9.07 16.33
CA ASP A 143 -9.50 8.75 17.76
C ASP A 143 -8.52 7.60 18.09
N GLY A 144 -7.39 7.96 18.69
CA GLY A 144 -6.34 7.02 19.01
C GLY A 144 -6.71 6.04 20.13
N ALA A 145 -7.65 6.37 21.02
CA ALA A 145 -8.09 5.45 22.06
C ALA A 145 -8.99 4.36 21.47
N ALA A 146 -9.92 4.78 20.62
CA ALA A 146 -10.76 3.85 19.87
C ALA A 146 -9.93 2.96 18.93
N LEU A 147 -8.93 3.52 18.24
CA LEU A 147 -8.03 2.74 17.39
C LEU A 147 -7.21 1.73 18.20
N ALA A 148 -6.63 2.13 19.33
CA ALA A 148 -5.84 1.22 20.17
C ALA A 148 -6.66 0.00 20.61
N THR A 149 -7.92 0.19 20.98
CA THR A 149 -8.86 -0.89 21.30
C THR A 149 -9.15 -1.74 20.05
N ALA A 150 -9.41 -1.10 18.90
CA ALA A 150 -9.75 -1.78 17.65
C ALA A 150 -8.62 -2.67 17.12
N LEU A 151 -7.36 -2.31 17.32
CA LEU A 151 -6.22 -3.13 16.89
C LEU A 151 -6.21 -4.52 17.54
N GLU A 152 -6.81 -4.65 18.73
CA GLU A 152 -6.93 -5.91 19.44
C GLU A 152 -8.27 -6.63 19.21
N ASP A 153 -9.24 -5.96 18.60
CA ASP A 153 -10.56 -6.51 18.32
C ASP A 153 -10.47 -7.70 17.34
N PRO A 154 -11.03 -8.88 17.71
CA PRO A 154 -11.09 -10.04 16.82
C PRO A 154 -11.76 -9.77 15.48
N ALA A 155 -12.79 -8.91 15.43
CA ALA A 155 -13.48 -8.58 14.19
C ALA A 155 -12.58 -7.80 13.22
N VAL A 156 -11.78 -6.87 13.74
CA VAL A 156 -10.79 -6.12 12.95
C VAL A 156 -9.67 -7.04 12.46
N LYS A 157 -9.20 -7.95 13.30
CA LYS A 157 -8.20 -8.96 12.93
C LYS A 157 -8.70 -9.86 11.80
N GLU A 158 -9.94 -10.33 11.91
CA GLU A 158 -10.55 -11.17 10.87
C GLU A 158 -10.84 -10.39 9.58
N ARG A 159 -11.30 -9.13 9.70
CA ARG A 159 -11.49 -8.24 8.54
C ARG A 159 -10.19 -8.09 7.75
N ALA A 160 -9.10 -7.76 8.44
CA ALA A 160 -7.78 -7.61 7.81
C ALA A 160 -7.28 -8.92 7.19
N LYS A 161 -7.49 -10.05 7.86
CA LYS A 161 -7.13 -11.38 7.34
C LYS A 161 -7.88 -11.71 6.06
N ARG A 162 -9.20 -11.51 6.01
CA ARG A 162 -10.02 -11.77 4.82
C ARG A 162 -9.53 -10.98 3.61
N GLU A 163 -9.12 -9.72 3.79
CA GLU A 163 -8.61 -8.91 2.68
C GLU A 163 -7.27 -9.43 2.15
N VAL A 164 -6.39 -9.88 3.02
CA VAL A 164 -5.12 -10.52 2.61
C VAL A 164 -5.39 -11.82 1.87
N ASP A 165 -6.29 -12.66 2.39
CA ASP A 165 -6.66 -13.93 1.76
C ASP A 165 -7.32 -13.70 0.39
N ALA A 166 -8.19 -12.68 0.28
CA ALA A 166 -8.84 -12.30 -0.98
C ALA A 166 -7.82 -11.79 -2.01
N ALA A 167 -6.85 -10.98 -1.60
CA ALA A 167 -5.78 -10.51 -2.48
C ALA A 167 -4.93 -11.69 -3.00
N ILE A 168 -4.59 -12.64 -2.13
CA ILE A 168 -3.87 -13.86 -2.53
C ILE A 168 -4.69 -14.68 -3.53
N ALA A 169 -5.98 -14.87 -3.27
CA ALA A 169 -6.89 -15.59 -4.17
C ALA A 169 -7.05 -14.89 -5.53
N ALA A 170 -6.96 -13.56 -5.55
CA ALA A 170 -6.94 -12.75 -6.77
C ALA A 170 -5.58 -12.74 -7.50
N GLY A 171 -4.58 -13.47 -7.00
CA GLY A 171 -3.26 -13.57 -7.62
C GLY A 171 -2.35 -12.38 -7.37
N VAL A 172 -2.60 -11.57 -6.35
CA VAL A 172 -1.75 -10.43 -5.98
C VAL A 172 -0.47 -10.96 -5.31
N PHE A 173 0.67 -10.71 -5.93
CA PHE A 173 1.96 -11.22 -5.46
C PHE A 173 3.01 -10.15 -5.12
N GLY A 174 2.67 -8.87 -5.22
CA GLY A 174 3.63 -7.80 -5.00
C GLY A 174 2.98 -6.47 -4.63
N SER A 175 3.80 -5.42 -4.51
CA SER A 175 3.38 -4.06 -4.15
C SER A 175 4.28 -3.01 -4.84
N PRO A 176 3.70 -2.00 -5.56
CA PRO A 176 2.27 -1.86 -5.84
C PRO A 176 1.77 -2.89 -6.83
N PHE A 177 0.47 -3.20 -6.76
CA PHE A 177 -0.19 -4.07 -7.71
C PHE A 177 -1.58 -3.47 -8.03
N VAL A 178 -1.87 -3.28 -9.30
CA VAL A 178 -3.13 -2.69 -9.74
C VAL A 178 -3.90 -3.73 -10.53
N VAL A 179 -5.20 -3.82 -10.30
CA VAL A 179 -6.10 -4.64 -11.13
C VAL A 179 -7.18 -3.75 -11.70
N VAL A 180 -7.31 -3.73 -13.02
CA VAL A 180 -8.34 -2.99 -13.73
C VAL A 180 -9.05 -3.93 -14.70
N ASP A 181 -10.37 -4.08 -14.52
CA ASP A 181 -11.22 -4.92 -15.37
C ASP A 181 -10.69 -6.37 -15.52
N GLY A 182 -10.05 -6.88 -14.46
CA GLY A 182 -9.44 -8.20 -14.40
C GLY A 182 -7.99 -8.26 -14.89
N GLU A 183 -7.45 -7.19 -15.48
CA GLU A 183 -6.07 -7.14 -15.94
C GLU A 183 -5.11 -6.64 -14.86
N PRO A 184 -4.03 -7.39 -14.52
CA PRO A 184 -3.10 -7.04 -13.47
C PRO A 184 -1.86 -6.28 -13.97
N PHE A 185 -1.42 -5.29 -13.19
CA PHE A 185 -0.18 -4.52 -13.43
C PHE A 185 0.65 -4.46 -12.15
N TRP A 186 1.84 -5.02 -12.16
CA TRP A 186 2.73 -5.05 -11.01
C TRP A 186 3.93 -4.13 -11.18
N GLY A 187 4.07 -3.18 -10.25
CA GLY A 187 5.21 -2.27 -10.17
C GLY A 187 4.83 -0.81 -10.43
N VAL A 188 5.55 0.11 -9.81
CA VAL A 188 5.36 1.55 -10.03
C VAL A 188 5.68 1.98 -11.45
N ASP A 189 6.60 1.27 -12.10
CA ASP A 189 7.02 1.47 -13.48
C ASP A 189 5.97 1.00 -14.50
N ARG A 190 4.93 0.31 -14.07
CA ARG A 190 3.79 -0.09 -14.90
C ARG A 190 2.63 0.90 -14.88
N ILE A 191 2.70 1.95 -14.06
CA ILE A 191 1.63 2.97 -14.01
C ILE A 191 1.34 3.57 -15.41
N PRO A 192 2.31 3.97 -16.23
CA PRO A 192 2.01 4.50 -17.57
C PRO A 192 1.34 3.46 -18.49
N MET A 193 1.73 2.19 -18.39
CA MET A 193 1.14 1.11 -19.16
C MET A 193 -0.31 0.84 -18.73
N PHE A 194 -0.56 0.82 -17.43
CA PHE A 194 -1.90 0.70 -16.86
C PHE A 194 -2.82 1.87 -17.28
N GLU A 195 -2.33 3.11 -17.24
CA GLU A 195 -3.09 4.28 -17.69
C GLU A 195 -3.43 4.19 -19.18
N ASP A 196 -2.50 3.72 -19.99
CA ASP A 196 -2.70 3.48 -21.43
C ASP A 196 -3.76 2.39 -21.66
N TRP A 197 -3.70 1.30 -20.88
CA TRP A 197 -4.70 0.23 -20.94
C TRP A 197 -6.12 0.75 -20.68
N VAL A 198 -6.29 1.55 -19.61
CA VAL A 198 -7.60 2.16 -19.30
C VAL A 198 -8.08 3.09 -20.42
N ARG A 199 -7.18 3.90 -20.98
CA ARG A 199 -7.48 4.87 -22.02
C ARG A 199 -7.88 4.23 -23.35
N THR A 200 -7.26 3.10 -23.71
CA THR A 200 -7.46 2.43 -25.01
C THR A 200 -8.49 1.30 -24.97
N GLY A 201 -8.88 0.86 -23.80
CA GLY A 201 -9.73 -0.32 -23.61
C GLY A 201 -8.96 -1.64 -23.75
N GLY A 202 -7.64 -1.60 -23.60
CA GLY A 202 -6.74 -2.74 -23.74
C GLY A 202 -6.16 -2.92 -25.15
N TRP A 203 -5.21 -3.84 -25.26
CA TRP A 203 -4.59 -4.28 -26.53
C TRP A 203 -4.25 -5.77 -26.45
#